data_3618f999a44554d9997b7de454a90940
#
_entry.id   3618f999a44554d9997b7de454a90940
#
_cell.length_a   1.000
_cell.length_b   1.000
_cell.length_c   1.000
_cell.angle_alpha   90.00
_cell.angle_beta   90.00
_cell.angle_gamma   90.00
#
_symmetry.space_group_name_H-M   'P 1'
#
loop_
_entity.id
_entity.type
_entity.pdbx_description
1 polymer ?
#
loop_
_entity_poly.entity_id
_entity_poly.type
_entity_poly.pdbx_seq_one_letter_code
_entity_poly.pdbx_strand_id
1 'polypeptide(L)'
;MSADYFVRATGEALIFPSSVLWLQYSMANMIYEPSPHRGWLPWAWLAPLICILLVGFSSVPIDFLMERWGLVDAKGDPLTTPAFCLVLLLPFATMASATYAWAHFVERRRLATLGLAGSGRLRKFLVGVAIGIAMMGLAISSIWLAGGYRAEAHFPAFASPSSLLWIAILLPCFVFQSSVEEFIFRGWLLSSVTRRWNVVAGIIATSLAFTFLHYSPHQPLRVISLSFLFSVFACAWARRANSIWGVMGWHAGWNWFAGVGFGVPITGLDAHLPALLETLVPVGPAYLTGGYDGPEGSVLTLALLATASVLVFALPVNGPAKPVAPGV
;
A
#
# COMPACT_ATOMS: atom_id res chain seq x y z
N MET A 1 33.54 -15.41 22.66
CA MET A 1 33.50 -15.47 21.18
C MET A 1 33.11 -16.91 20.83
N SER A 2 31.83 -17.19 20.58
CA SER A 2 31.37 -18.50 20.09
C SER A 2 31.34 -18.41 18.56
N ALA A 3 32.07 -19.27 17.87
CA ALA A 3 32.02 -19.45 16.44
C ALA A 3 31.08 -20.63 16.16
N ASP A 4 30.02 -20.38 15.39
CA ASP A 4 29.12 -21.43 14.93
C ASP A 4 29.68 -22.01 13.63
N TYR A 5 29.76 -23.33 13.54
CA TYR A 5 30.33 -24.05 12.40
C TYR A 5 29.20 -24.51 11.47
N PHE A 6 29.34 -24.21 10.17
CA PHE A 6 28.51 -24.81 9.11
C PHE A 6 29.42 -25.76 8.27
N VAL A 7 29.03 -27.02 8.16
CA VAL A 7 29.77 -28.01 7.35
C VAL A 7 29.15 -28.10 5.96
N ARG A 8 29.93 -27.82 4.92
CA ARG A 8 29.54 -28.11 3.52
C ARG A 8 29.67 -29.62 3.27
N ALA A 9 28.93 -30.13 2.25
CA ALA A 9 29.04 -31.50 1.75
C ALA A 9 30.45 -31.94 1.32
N THR A 10 31.43 -31.00 1.29
CA THR A 10 32.84 -31.23 0.99
C THR A 10 33.74 -31.39 2.22
N GLY A 11 33.18 -31.34 3.44
CA GLY A 11 33.95 -31.52 4.68
C GLY A 11 34.78 -30.31 5.13
N GLU A 12 34.75 -29.18 4.43
CA GLU A 12 35.45 -27.96 4.84
C GLU A 12 34.58 -27.07 5.74
N ALA A 13 35.08 -26.72 6.91
CA ALA A 13 34.43 -25.78 7.84
C ALA A 13 34.78 -24.34 7.46
N LEU A 14 33.79 -23.58 6.99
CA LEU A 14 33.92 -22.14 6.82
C LEU A 14 33.55 -21.42 8.12
N ILE A 15 34.52 -20.74 8.73
CA ILE A 15 34.32 -19.91 9.92
C ILE A 15 33.90 -18.50 9.44
N PHE A 16 32.60 -18.19 9.58
CA PHE A 16 32.14 -16.82 9.40
C PHE A 16 31.99 -16.12 10.75
N PRO A 17 32.32 -14.82 10.86
CA PRO A 17 31.95 -14.05 12.06
C PRO A 17 30.45 -14.17 12.31
N SER A 18 30.05 -14.44 13.52
CA SER A 18 28.63 -14.60 13.91
C SER A 18 27.75 -13.41 13.45
N SER A 19 28.32 -12.22 13.30
CA SER A 19 27.66 -11.03 12.72
C SER A 19 27.31 -11.18 11.24
N VAL A 20 28.11 -11.88 10.43
CA VAL A 20 27.87 -12.06 8.98
C VAL A 20 26.82 -13.17 8.74
N LEU A 21 26.89 -14.25 9.49
CA LEU A 21 25.86 -15.29 9.49
C LEU A 21 24.52 -14.73 9.97
N TRP A 22 24.54 -13.86 10.98
CA TRP A 22 23.36 -13.17 11.49
C TRP A 22 22.75 -12.21 10.47
N LEU A 23 23.56 -11.45 9.74
CA LEU A 23 23.12 -10.58 8.64
C LEU A 23 22.53 -11.39 7.48
N GLN A 24 23.15 -12.49 7.07
CA GLN A 24 22.62 -13.36 6.02
C GLN A 24 21.32 -14.05 6.44
N TYR A 25 21.24 -14.55 7.68
CA TYR A 25 20.01 -15.14 8.23
C TYR A 25 18.89 -14.09 8.39
N SER A 26 19.23 -12.90 8.84
CA SER A 26 18.31 -11.76 8.94
C SER A 26 17.79 -11.31 7.57
N MET A 27 18.62 -11.25 6.55
CA MET A 27 18.23 -10.83 5.20
C MET A 27 17.42 -11.90 4.45
N ALA A 28 17.67 -13.18 4.69
CA ALA A 28 16.99 -14.28 3.99
C ALA A 28 15.59 -14.58 4.53
N ASN A 29 15.28 -14.24 5.78
CA ASN A 29 14.11 -14.78 6.49
C ASN A 29 13.09 -13.76 6.99
N MET A 30 13.19 -12.48 6.59
CA MET A 30 12.35 -11.42 7.16
C MET A 30 11.28 -10.90 6.19
N ILE A 31 10.34 -11.75 5.82
CA ILE A 31 8.99 -11.26 5.55
C ILE A 31 8.05 -12.06 6.42
N TYR A 32 7.71 -11.37 7.51
CA TYR A 32 6.76 -11.75 8.55
C TYR A 32 7.18 -12.98 9.37
N GLU A 33 6.28 -13.50 10.17
CA GLU A 33 6.59 -14.59 11.08
C GLU A 33 6.87 -15.90 10.31
N PRO A 34 7.99 -16.59 10.54
CA PRO A 34 8.31 -17.84 9.89
C PRO A 34 7.54 -19.01 10.53
N SER A 35 6.23 -19.06 10.27
CA SER A 35 5.42 -20.25 10.64
C SER A 35 5.23 -21.15 9.45
N PRO A 36 5.32 -22.50 9.61
CA PRO A 36 5.02 -23.41 8.53
C PRO A 36 3.55 -23.26 8.10
N HIS A 37 3.31 -23.21 6.81
CA HIS A 37 1.97 -23.39 6.26
C HIS A 37 1.57 -24.87 6.36
N ARG A 38 0.29 -25.12 6.66
CA ARG A 38 -0.23 -26.49 6.76
C ARG A 38 -1.05 -26.92 5.55
N GLY A 39 -1.37 -25.97 4.66
CA GLY A 39 -2.13 -26.16 3.44
C GLY A 39 -1.27 -25.98 2.18
N TRP A 40 -1.93 -25.86 1.04
CA TRP A 40 -1.28 -25.66 -0.25
C TRP A 40 -0.86 -24.19 -0.42
N LEU A 41 0.43 -23.93 -0.46
CA LEU A 41 0.98 -22.62 -0.82
C LEU A 41 1.17 -22.57 -2.34
N PRO A 42 0.62 -21.57 -3.05
CA PRO A 42 0.74 -21.48 -4.51
C PRO A 42 2.20 -21.35 -4.93
N TRP A 43 2.49 -21.82 -6.15
CA TRP A 43 3.77 -21.55 -6.78
C TRP A 43 3.98 -20.04 -6.96
N ALA A 44 5.22 -19.59 -6.91
CA ALA A 44 5.54 -18.17 -6.94
C ALA A 44 5.00 -17.44 -8.19
N TRP A 45 5.00 -18.10 -9.35
CA TRP A 45 4.45 -17.56 -10.60
C TRP A 45 2.92 -17.60 -10.62
N LEU A 46 2.28 -18.50 -9.87
CA LEU A 46 0.83 -18.64 -9.82
C LEU A 46 0.18 -17.67 -8.80
N ALA A 47 0.91 -17.30 -7.75
CA ALA A 47 0.38 -16.41 -6.72
C ALA A 47 -0.12 -15.05 -7.25
N PRO A 48 0.60 -14.35 -8.18
CA PRO A 48 0.07 -13.13 -8.78
C PRO A 48 -1.21 -13.35 -9.59
N LEU A 49 -1.33 -14.46 -10.30
CA LEU A 49 -2.55 -14.79 -11.06
C LEU A 49 -3.73 -15.03 -10.12
N ILE A 50 -3.52 -15.77 -9.03
CA ILE A 50 -4.54 -15.97 -7.99
C ILE A 50 -4.92 -14.62 -7.36
N CYS A 51 -3.96 -13.72 -7.11
CA CYS A 51 -4.24 -12.38 -6.62
C CYS A 51 -5.19 -11.62 -7.55
N ILE A 52 -4.86 -11.58 -8.84
CA ILE A 52 -5.67 -10.91 -9.87
C ILE A 52 -7.09 -11.51 -9.93
N LEU A 53 -7.21 -12.83 -9.85
CA LEU A 53 -8.51 -13.50 -9.83
C LEU A 53 -9.30 -13.20 -8.55
N LEU A 54 -8.67 -13.27 -7.38
CA LEU A 54 -9.33 -12.97 -6.11
C LEU A 54 -9.82 -11.52 -6.05
N VAL A 55 -9.00 -10.56 -6.48
CA VAL A 55 -9.36 -9.14 -6.51
C VAL A 55 -10.40 -8.88 -7.59
N GLY A 56 -10.13 -9.28 -8.84
CA GLY A 56 -10.97 -8.94 -10.00
C GLY A 56 -12.35 -9.60 -9.98
N PHE A 57 -12.48 -10.82 -9.45
CA PHE A 57 -13.78 -11.51 -9.47
C PHE A 57 -14.57 -11.37 -8.17
N SER A 58 -13.94 -11.12 -7.03
CA SER A 58 -14.68 -11.02 -5.77
C SER A 58 -15.50 -9.74 -5.66
N SER A 59 -15.12 -8.65 -6.33
CA SER A 59 -15.86 -7.39 -6.33
C SER A 59 -16.99 -7.34 -7.34
N VAL A 60 -16.90 -8.07 -8.47
CA VAL A 60 -17.86 -8.01 -9.58
C VAL A 60 -19.33 -8.04 -9.16
N PRO A 61 -19.77 -8.93 -8.24
CA PRO A 61 -21.18 -8.93 -7.85
C PRO A 61 -21.62 -7.66 -7.15
N ILE A 62 -20.73 -7.06 -6.34
CA ILE A 62 -21.04 -5.83 -5.60
C ILE A 62 -20.97 -4.62 -6.53
N ASP A 63 -20.01 -4.59 -7.44
CA ASP A 63 -19.88 -3.52 -8.45
C ASP A 63 -21.14 -3.46 -9.32
N PHE A 64 -21.62 -4.62 -9.78
CA PHE A 64 -22.89 -4.73 -10.53
C PHE A 64 -24.10 -4.24 -9.71
N LEU A 65 -24.17 -4.58 -8.41
CA LEU A 65 -25.27 -4.12 -7.56
C LEU A 65 -25.21 -2.61 -7.34
N MET A 66 -24.01 -2.04 -7.16
CA MET A 66 -23.84 -0.59 -6.98
C MET A 66 -24.26 0.20 -8.22
N GLU A 67 -23.92 -0.28 -9.41
CA GLU A 67 -24.41 0.29 -10.67
C GLU A 67 -25.95 0.18 -10.75
N ARG A 68 -26.50 -0.99 -10.46
CA ARG A 68 -27.95 -1.24 -10.47
C ARG A 68 -28.73 -0.38 -9.49
N TRP A 69 -28.14 -0.03 -8.37
CA TRP A 69 -28.75 0.86 -7.36
C TRP A 69 -28.54 2.35 -7.68
N GLY A 70 -27.84 2.68 -8.76
CA GLY A 70 -27.56 4.07 -9.14
C GLY A 70 -26.61 4.78 -8.16
N LEU A 71 -25.70 4.06 -7.55
CA LEU A 71 -24.66 4.62 -6.67
C LEU A 71 -23.44 5.08 -7.45
N VAL A 72 -23.18 4.42 -8.57
CA VAL A 72 -22.08 4.73 -9.50
C VAL A 72 -22.62 4.91 -10.91
N ASP A 73 -21.87 5.62 -11.74
CA ASP A 73 -22.15 5.75 -13.18
C ASP A 73 -21.68 4.52 -13.97
N ALA A 74 -21.89 4.54 -15.30
CA ALA A 74 -21.48 3.46 -16.19
C ALA A 74 -19.95 3.22 -16.28
N LYS A 75 -19.14 4.13 -15.71
CA LYS A 75 -17.68 3.98 -15.58
C LYS A 75 -17.25 3.46 -14.21
N GLY A 76 -18.20 3.37 -13.27
CA GLY A 76 -17.92 2.99 -11.89
C GLY A 76 -17.62 4.19 -10.97
N ASP A 77 -17.72 5.41 -11.49
CA ASP A 77 -17.46 6.62 -10.70
C ASP A 77 -18.61 6.89 -9.72
N PRO A 78 -18.35 7.14 -8.43
CA PRO A 78 -19.39 7.38 -7.43
C PRO A 78 -20.12 8.70 -7.70
N LEU A 79 -21.45 8.69 -7.63
CA LEU A 79 -22.28 9.86 -7.95
C LEU A 79 -22.44 10.84 -6.78
N THR A 80 -22.10 10.44 -5.56
CA THR A 80 -22.23 11.25 -4.35
C THR A 80 -21.20 10.83 -3.31
N THR A 81 -20.95 11.68 -2.30
CA THR A 81 -20.04 11.34 -1.18
C THR A 81 -20.47 10.08 -0.42
N PRO A 82 -21.76 9.83 -0.09
CA PRO A 82 -22.18 8.55 0.48
C PRO A 82 -21.90 7.35 -0.43
N ALA A 83 -22.11 7.48 -1.74
CA ALA A 83 -21.79 6.44 -2.71
C ALA A 83 -20.26 6.19 -2.76
N PHE A 84 -19.45 7.24 -2.65
CA PHE A 84 -18.00 7.12 -2.56
C PHE A 84 -17.56 6.31 -1.31
N CYS A 85 -18.19 6.55 -0.15
CA CYS A 85 -17.94 5.71 1.03
C CYS A 85 -18.25 4.23 0.76
N LEU A 86 -19.36 3.94 0.07
CA LEU A 86 -19.74 2.56 -0.25
C LEU A 86 -18.77 1.92 -1.26
N VAL A 87 -18.27 2.67 -2.24
CA VAL A 87 -17.20 2.24 -3.17
C VAL A 87 -15.92 1.87 -2.41
N LEU A 88 -15.56 2.61 -1.37
CA LEU A 88 -14.39 2.31 -0.54
C LEU A 88 -14.61 1.12 0.41
N LEU A 89 -15.84 0.74 0.70
CA LEU A 89 -16.13 -0.28 1.69
C LEU A 89 -16.55 -1.62 1.08
N LEU A 90 -17.55 -1.64 0.20
CA LEU A 90 -18.22 -2.87 -0.20
C LEU A 90 -17.35 -3.78 -1.09
N PRO A 91 -16.77 -3.29 -2.21
CA PRO A 91 -15.86 -4.11 -3.03
C PRO A 91 -14.66 -4.60 -2.23
N PHE A 92 -14.08 -3.72 -1.40
CA PHE A 92 -12.91 -4.06 -0.59
C PHE A 92 -13.22 -5.07 0.51
N ALA A 93 -14.43 -5.06 1.07
CA ALA A 93 -14.88 -6.09 2.03
C ALA A 93 -14.95 -7.47 1.37
N THR A 94 -15.42 -7.57 0.12
CA THR A 94 -15.44 -8.84 -0.62
C THR A 94 -14.03 -9.31 -0.96
N MET A 95 -13.15 -8.42 -1.42
CA MET A 95 -11.74 -8.72 -1.70
C MET A 95 -10.99 -9.20 -0.45
N ALA A 96 -11.17 -8.51 0.68
CA ALA A 96 -10.59 -8.92 1.96
C ALA A 96 -11.06 -10.29 2.40
N SER A 97 -12.39 -10.54 2.28
CA SER A 97 -13.01 -11.81 2.67
C SER A 97 -12.52 -12.96 1.81
N ALA A 98 -12.44 -12.76 0.49
CA ALA A 98 -11.93 -13.76 -0.45
C ALA A 98 -10.45 -14.10 -0.19
N THR A 99 -9.61 -13.06 0.00
CA THR A 99 -8.18 -13.25 0.29
C THR A 99 -7.96 -13.92 1.65
N TYR A 100 -8.73 -13.51 2.66
CA TYR A 100 -8.69 -14.15 3.98
C TYR A 100 -9.13 -15.61 3.91
N ALA A 101 -10.24 -15.90 3.22
CA ALA A 101 -10.73 -17.26 3.04
C ALA A 101 -9.69 -18.14 2.32
N TRP A 102 -9.04 -17.63 1.28
CA TRP A 102 -7.95 -18.32 0.61
C TRP A 102 -6.78 -18.62 1.56
N ALA A 103 -6.26 -17.61 2.23
CA ALA A 103 -5.13 -17.76 3.15
C ALA A 103 -5.45 -18.72 4.32
N HIS A 104 -6.70 -18.65 4.82
CA HIS A 104 -7.13 -19.46 5.97
C HIS A 104 -7.47 -20.90 5.61
N PHE A 105 -8.27 -21.13 4.57
CA PHE A 105 -8.81 -22.46 4.25
C PHE A 105 -7.91 -23.24 3.29
N VAL A 106 -7.31 -22.57 2.30
CA VAL A 106 -6.47 -23.23 1.29
C VAL A 106 -5.02 -23.34 1.76
N GLU A 107 -4.42 -22.22 2.17
CA GLU A 107 -3.02 -22.21 2.62
C GLU A 107 -2.87 -22.61 4.09
N ARG A 108 -3.92 -22.51 4.88
CA ARG A 108 -3.97 -22.75 6.32
C ARG A 108 -2.90 -21.95 7.07
N ARG A 109 -2.76 -20.69 6.67
CA ARG A 109 -1.82 -19.72 7.23
C ARG A 109 -2.43 -18.95 8.39
N ARG A 110 -1.60 -18.63 9.38
CA ARG A 110 -1.96 -17.74 10.48
C ARG A 110 -1.82 -16.27 10.03
N LEU A 111 -2.68 -15.39 10.52
CA LEU A 111 -2.61 -13.94 10.23
C LEU A 111 -1.24 -13.31 10.57
N ALA A 112 -0.56 -13.85 11.58
CA ALA A 112 0.80 -13.45 11.95
C ALA A 112 1.80 -13.58 10.78
N THR A 113 1.60 -14.55 9.88
CA THR A 113 2.46 -14.77 8.71
C THR A 113 2.18 -13.79 7.57
N LEU A 114 1.16 -12.95 7.72
CA LEU A 114 0.73 -11.92 6.76
C LEU A 114 1.11 -10.50 7.21
N GLY A 115 2.05 -10.35 8.16
CA GLY A 115 2.55 -9.06 8.59
C GLY A 115 1.66 -8.32 9.60
N LEU A 116 0.60 -8.97 10.12
CA LEU A 116 -0.33 -8.38 11.08
C LEU A 116 0.07 -8.57 12.54
N ALA A 117 1.13 -9.37 12.81
CA ALA A 117 1.66 -9.60 14.15
C ALA A 117 2.57 -8.47 14.64
N GLY A 118 3.01 -8.60 15.90
CA GLY A 118 3.99 -7.73 16.53
C GLY A 118 3.39 -6.68 17.45
N SER A 119 4.27 -5.98 18.19
CA SER A 119 3.92 -4.92 19.14
C SER A 119 3.84 -3.54 18.48
N GLY A 120 3.19 -2.59 19.15
CA GLY A 120 3.13 -1.20 18.72
C GLY A 120 2.36 -0.97 17.41
N ARG A 121 1.39 -1.83 17.08
CA ARG A 121 0.60 -1.78 15.85
C ARG A 121 -0.04 -0.42 15.62
N LEU A 122 -0.76 0.08 16.61
CA LEU A 122 -1.43 1.39 16.53
C LEU A 122 -0.42 2.52 16.31
N ARG A 123 0.71 2.52 17.02
CA ARG A 123 1.77 3.53 16.83
C ARG A 123 2.33 3.47 15.41
N LYS A 124 2.63 2.27 14.89
CA LYS A 124 3.12 2.10 13.51
C LYS A 124 2.11 2.64 12.50
N PHE A 125 0.83 2.32 12.70
CA PHE A 125 -0.26 2.79 11.86
C PHE A 125 -0.39 4.32 11.89
N LEU A 126 -0.48 4.94 13.07
CA LEU A 126 -0.62 6.40 13.20
C LEU A 126 0.60 7.16 12.66
N VAL A 127 1.82 6.65 12.88
CA VAL A 127 3.02 7.21 12.25
C VAL A 127 2.94 7.08 10.74
N GLY A 128 2.44 5.94 10.23
CA GLY A 128 2.16 5.77 8.80
C GLY A 128 1.21 6.83 8.28
N VAL A 129 0.06 7.03 8.92
CA VAL A 129 -0.92 8.07 8.53
C VAL A 129 -0.28 9.45 8.45
N ALA A 130 0.48 9.84 9.47
CA ALA A 130 1.16 11.14 9.49
C ALA A 130 2.16 11.29 8.33
N ILE A 131 2.92 10.23 8.01
CA ILE A 131 3.86 10.23 6.88
C ILE A 131 3.09 10.28 5.54
N GLY A 132 1.97 9.56 5.40
CA GLY A 132 1.13 9.60 4.20
C GLY A 132 0.59 11.00 3.92
N ILE A 133 0.01 11.64 4.94
CA ILE A 133 -0.46 13.02 4.87
C ILE A 133 0.68 13.97 4.49
N ALA A 134 1.84 13.86 5.16
CA ALA A 134 2.99 14.72 4.89
C ALA A 134 3.53 14.55 3.47
N MET A 135 3.65 13.32 2.98
CA MET A 135 4.14 13.05 1.62
C MET A 135 3.17 13.54 0.55
N MET A 136 1.85 13.32 0.71
CA MET A 136 0.86 13.85 -0.23
C MET A 136 0.82 15.37 -0.19
N GLY A 137 0.86 15.98 0.99
CA GLY A 137 0.96 17.43 1.15
C GLY A 137 2.20 18.01 0.46
N LEU A 138 3.35 17.34 0.59
CA LEU A 138 4.58 17.73 -0.09
C LEU A 138 4.46 17.61 -1.62
N ALA A 139 3.84 16.53 -2.12
CA ALA A 139 3.60 16.34 -3.55
C ALA A 139 2.75 17.46 -4.12
N ILE A 140 1.57 17.74 -3.52
CA ILE A 140 0.65 18.78 -3.97
C ILE A 140 1.29 20.17 -3.86
N SER A 141 1.97 20.48 -2.73
CA SER A 141 2.66 21.75 -2.55
C SER A 141 3.77 21.94 -3.57
N SER A 142 4.51 20.89 -3.93
CA SER A 142 5.54 20.94 -4.97
C SER A 142 4.96 21.30 -6.33
N ILE A 143 3.83 20.69 -6.69
CA ILE A 143 3.12 20.97 -7.94
C ILE A 143 2.60 22.42 -7.95
N TRP A 144 2.04 22.88 -6.84
CA TRP A 144 1.53 24.24 -6.69
C TRP A 144 2.64 25.28 -6.81
N LEU A 145 3.74 25.09 -6.09
CA LEU A 145 4.91 25.98 -6.17
C LEU A 145 5.56 26.00 -7.55
N ALA A 146 5.48 24.90 -8.29
CA ALA A 146 5.93 24.83 -9.68
C ALA A 146 4.94 25.46 -10.68
N GLY A 147 3.83 26.07 -10.21
CA GLY A 147 2.83 26.72 -11.07
C GLY A 147 1.84 25.77 -11.72
N GLY A 148 1.77 24.51 -11.25
CA GLY A 148 0.81 23.53 -11.76
C GLY A 148 -0.61 23.76 -11.30
N TYR A 149 -0.81 24.28 -10.09
CA TYR A 149 -2.11 24.56 -9.50
C TYR A 149 -2.28 26.05 -9.17
N ARG A 150 -3.54 26.50 -9.16
CA ARG A 150 -3.97 27.80 -8.65
C ARG A 150 -5.01 27.57 -7.55
N ALA A 151 -4.91 28.29 -6.44
CA ALA A 151 -5.91 28.31 -5.39
C ALA A 151 -7.12 29.14 -5.80
N GLU A 152 -8.33 28.62 -5.59
CA GLU A 152 -9.60 29.33 -5.84
C GLU A 152 -10.36 29.64 -4.57
N ALA A 153 -10.26 28.79 -3.54
CA ALA A 153 -10.92 29.00 -2.26
C ALA A 153 -10.06 28.48 -1.11
N HIS A 154 -10.08 29.20 0.01
CA HIS A 154 -9.38 28.86 1.24
C HIS A 154 -10.35 28.27 2.25
N PHE A 155 -10.06 27.10 2.79
CA PHE A 155 -10.82 26.40 3.82
C PHE A 155 -12.33 26.25 3.53
N PRO A 156 -12.77 25.93 2.28
CA PRO A 156 -14.19 25.96 1.94
C PRO A 156 -15.03 24.92 2.71
N ALA A 157 -14.44 23.81 3.18
CA ALA A 157 -15.16 22.82 3.98
C ALA A 157 -15.69 23.39 5.32
N PHE A 158 -15.04 24.41 5.88
CA PHE A 158 -15.46 25.02 7.15
C PHE A 158 -16.73 25.85 7.04
N ALA A 159 -17.16 26.21 5.83
CA ALA A 159 -18.43 26.87 5.60
C ALA A 159 -19.65 25.93 5.77
N SER A 160 -19.42 24.61 5.84
CA SER A 160 -20.48 23.61 5.94
C SER A 160 -20.15 22.51 6.96
N PRO A 161 -20.85 22.46 8.10
CA PRO A 161 -20.67 21.39 9.08
C PRO A 161 -20.88 19.98 8.50
N SER A 162 -21.78 19.83 7.52
CA SER A 162 -21.99 18.56 6.84
C SER A 162 -20.78 18.12 6.04
N SER A 163 -20.05 19.05 5.41
CA SER A 163 -18.81 18.75 4.70
C SER A 163 -17.72 18.22 5.65
N LEU A 164 -17.55 18.88 6.80
CA LEU A 164 -16.62 18.41 7.85
C LEU A 164 -16.98 17.03 8.37
N LEU A 165 -18.29 16.75 8.55
CA LEU A 165 -18.77 15.43 8.96
C LEU A 165 -18.41 14.36 7.91
N TRP A 166 -18.65 14.63 6.61
CA TRP A 166 -18.31 13.68 5.55
C TRP A 166 -16.81 13.48 5.40
N ILE A 167 -16.01 14.53 5.54
CA ILE A 167 -14.54 14.44 5.58
C ILE A 167 -14.07 13.52 6.71
N ALA A 168 -14.70 13.63 7.89
CA ALA A 168 -14.40 12.76 9.03
C ALA A 168 -14.86 11.30 8.78
N ILE A 169 -16.03 11.09 8.14
CA ILE A 169 -16.54 9.76 7.78
C ILE A 169 -15.66 9.10 6.71
N LEU A 170 -15.13 9.86 5.75
CA LEU A 170 -14.25 9.32 4.73
C LEU A 170 -12.93 8.78 5.29
N LEU A 171 -12.45 9.30 6.43
CA LEU A 171 -11.20 8.80 7.02
C LEU A 171 -11.26 7.29 7.34
N PRO A 172 -12.23 6.77 8.11
CA PRO A 172 -12.33 5.32 8.31
C PRO A 172 -12.61 4.53 7.03
N CYS A 173 -13.27 5.11 6.02
CA CYS A 173 -13.47 4.46 4.73
C CYS A 173 -12.14 4.27 4.00
N PHE A 174 -11.30 5.30 3.91
CA PHE A 174 -9.96 5.19 3.35
C PHE A 174 -9.04 4.30 4.18
N VAL A 175 -9.15 4.34 5.51
CA VAL A 175 -8.41 3.42 6.39
C VAL A 175 -8.75 1.98 6.06
N PHE A 176 -10.02 1.66 5.87
CA PHE A 176 -10.46 0.31 5.52
C PHE A 176 -9.95 -0.09 4.13
N GLN A 177 -10.25 0.71 3.10
CA GLN A 177 -9.85 0.48 1.71
C GLN A 177 -8.33 0.23 1.60
N SER A 178 -7.52 1.17 2.06
CA SER A 178 -6.07 1.10 1.99
C SER A 178 -5.51 -0.08 2.79
N SER A 179 -6.10 -0.38 3.97
CA SER A 179 -5.68 -1.53 4.77
C SER A 179 -5.96 -2.86 4.07
N VAL A 180 -7.07 -2.96 3.35
CA VAL A 180 -7.40 -4.16 2.56
C VAL A 180 -6.39 -4.35 1.43
N GLU A 181 -6.05 -3.30 0.69
CA GLU A 181 -5.03 -3.41 -0.36
C GLU A 181 -3.68 -3.83 0.21
N GLU A 182 -3.24 -3.21 1.31
CA GLU A 182 -1.99 -3.60 1.94
C GLU A 182 -2.02 -5.04 2.47
N PHE A 183 -3.16 -5.50 2.97
CA PHE A 183 -3.35 -6.89 3.39
C PHE A 183 -3.22 -7.86 2.21
N ILE A 184 -3.83 -7.56 1.07
CA ILE A 184 -3.78 -8.39 -0.13
C ILE A 184 -2.35 -8.42 -0.72
N PHE A 185 -1.80 -7.24 -1.02
CA PHE A 185 -0.55 -7.13 -1.77
C PHE A 185 0.67 -7.33 -0.88
N ARG A 186 0.79 -6.59 0.23
CA ARG A 186 1.97 -6.63 1.10
C ARG A 186 1.84 -7.74 2.13
N GLY A 187 0.63 -8.02 2.62
CA GLY A 187 0.38 -9.13 3.54
C GLY A 187 0.48 -10.48 2.85
N TRP A 188 -0.44 -10.76 1.95
CA TRP A 188 -0.58 -12.09 1.36
C TRP A 188 0.36 -12.33 0.17
N LEU A 189 0.27 -11.52 -0.91
CA LEU A 189 1.00 -11.79 -2.16
C LEU A 189 2.52 -11.73 -1.97
N LEU A 190 3.03 -10.63 -1.40
CA LEU A 190 4.45 -10.43 -1.13
C LEU A 190 5.03 -11.60 -0.31
N SER A 191 4.34 -11.99 0.76
CA SER A 191 4.81 -13.08 1.61
C SER A 191 4.71 -14.45 0.94
N SER A 192 3.72 -14.69 0.09
CA SER A 192 3.55 -15.96 -0.63
C SER A 192 4.66 -16.17 -1.67
N VAL A 193 4.96 -15.15 -2.48
CA VAL A 193 6.05 -15.22 -3.47
C VAL A 193 7.42 -15.30 -2.79
N THR A 194 7.65 -14.47 -1.75
CA THR A 194 8.92 -14.48 -1.01
C THR A 194 9.24 -15.83 -0.39
N ARG A 195 8.24 -16.54 0.14
CA ARG A 195 8.39 -17.88 0.73
C ARG A 195 8.77 -18.94 -0.29
N ARG A 196 8.40 -18.76 -1.54
CA ARG A 196 8.68 -19.73 -2.62
C ARG A 196 10.00 -19.44 -3.34
N TRP A 197 10.32 -18.18 -3.54
CA TRP A 197 11.52 -17.75 -4.26
C TRP A 197 12.44 -16.92 -3.37
N ASN A 198 12.25 -15.61 -3.36
CA ASN A 198 13.02 -14.67 -2.56
C ASN A 198 12.29 -13.31 -2.47
N VAL A 199 12.83 -12.42 -1.65
CA VAL A 199 12.22 -11.12 -1.39
C VAL A 199 12.21 -10.20 -2.63
N VAL A 200 13.22 -10.27 -3.49
CA VAL A 200 13.30 -9.45 -4.70
C VAL A 200 12.20 -9.86 -5.69
N ALA A 201 12.06 -11.16 -5.93
CA ALA A 201 10.97 -11.70 -6.73
C ALA A 201 9.60 -11.37 -6.15
N GLY A 202 9.46 -11.41 -4.81
CA GLY A 202 8.25 -11.00 -4.10
C GLY A 202 7.89 -9.55 -4.36
N ILE A 203 8.84 -8.63 -4.24
CA ILE A 203 8.63 -7.19 -4.51
C ILE A 203 8.23 -6.97 -5.97
N ILE A 204 8.97 -7.56 -6.93
CA ILE A 204 8.69 -7.39 -8.36
C ILE A 204 7.31 -7.94 -8.71
N ALA A 205 6.99 -9.17 -8.32
CA ALA A 205 5.73 -9.81 -8.64
C ALA A 205 4.52 -9.05 -8.02
N THR A 206 4.68 -8.59 -6.77
CA THR A 206 3.64 -7.80 -6.09
C THR A 206 3.44 -6.45 -6.78
N SER A 207 4.53 -5.76 -7.16
CA SER A 207 4.44 -4.46 -7.80
C SER A 207 3.86 -4.54 -9.21
N LEU A 208 4.18 -5.60 -9.97
CA LEU A 208 3.59 -5.84 -11.27
C LEU A 208 2.09 -6.17 -11.17
N ALA A 209 1.69 -7.02 -10.23
CA ALA A 209 0.28 -7.35 -10.02
C ALA A 209 -0.54 -6.14 -9.56
N PHE A 210 0.01 -5.32 -8.65
CA PHE A 210 -0.60 -4.07 -8.21
C PHE A 210 -0.79 -3.10 -9.38
N THR A 211 0.27 -2.88 -10.15
CA THR A 211 0.23 -2.01 -11.34
C THR A 211 -0.77 -2.51 -12.38
N PHE A 212 -0.82 -3.82 -12.62
CA PHE A 212 -1.76 -4.41 -13.57
C PHE A 212 -3.22 -4.16 -13.17
N LEU A 213 -3.55 -4.27 -11.89
CA LEU A 213 -4.91 -4.04 -11.39
C LEU A 213 -5.29 -2.54 -11.34
N HIS A 214 -4.31 -1.64 -11.40
CA HIS A 214 -4.51 -0.18 -11.51
C HIS A 214 -4.35 0.33 -12.95
N TYR A 215 -4.13 -0.58 -13.91
CA TYR A 215 -3.90 -0.19 -15.29
C TYR A 215 -5.21 0.16 -16.01
N SER A 216 -5.19 1.30 -16.70
CA SER A 216 -6.21 1.67 -17.70
C SER A 216 -5.55 1.92 -19.06
N PRO A 217 -6.13 1.46 -20.18
CA PRO A 217 -5.50 1.56 -21.52
C PRO A 217 -5.14 2.99 -21.97
N HIS A 218 -5.78 3.99 -21.41
CA HIS A 218 -5.56 5.40 -21.78
C HIS A 218 -4.62 6.16 -20.84
N GLN A 219 -4.11 5.48 -19.80
CA GLN A 219 -3.20 6.12 -18.85
C GLN A 219 -1.81 6.33 -19.47
N PRO A 220 -1.20 7.50 -19.25
CA PRO A 220 0.16 7.75 -19.67
C PRO A 220 1.16 6.92 -18.86
N LEU A 221 2.31 6.62 -19.45
CA LEU A 221 3.36 5.77 -18.84
C LEU A 221 3.78 6.28 -17.44
N ARG A 222 3.74 7.58 -17.18
CA ARG A 222 4.08 8.15 -15.86
C ARG A 222 3.15 7.67 -14.75
N VAL A 223 1.84 7.50 -15.01
CA VAL A 223 0.85 6.98 -14.04
C VAL A 223 1.11 5.49 -13.77
N ILE A 224 1.35 4.71 -14.82
CA ILE A 224 1.73 3.31 -14.71
C ILE A 224 3.01 3.15 -13.88
N SER A 225 4.03 4.00 -14.16
CA SER A 225 5.29 4.01 -13.41
C SER A 225 5.08 4.43 -11.95
N LEU A 226 4.16 5.34 -11.67
CA LEU A 226 3.83 5.76 -10.31
C LEU A 226 3.20 4.60 -9.53
N SER A 227 2.20 3.90 -10.09
CA SER A 227 1.59 2.73 -9.46
C SER A 227 2.64 1.66 -9.12
N PHE A 228 3.60 1.43 -10.03
CA PHE A 228 4.71 0.52 -9.79
C PHE A 228 5.62 0.98 -8.65
N LEU A 229 6.06 2.24 -8.64
CA LEU A 229 6.92 2.80 -7.59
C LEU A 229 6.21 2.91 -6.24
N PHE A 230 4.91 3.22 -6.22
CA PHE A 230 4.07 3.18 -5.03
C PHE A 230 4.12 1.79 -4.39
N SER A 231 3.94 0.75 -5.21
CA SER A 231 4.01 -0.62 -4.74
C SER A 231 5.41 -1.03 -4.28
N VAL A 232 6.47 -0.64 -5.00
CA VAL A 232 7.87 -0.89 -4.61
C VAL A 232 8.17 -0.24 -3.26
N PHE A 233 7.81 1.02 -3.06
CA PHE A 233 7.98 1.74 -1.79
C PHE A 233 7.26 1.03 -0.63
N ALA A 234 5.99 0.68 -0.82
CA ALA A 234 5.22 -0.01 0.20
C ALA A 234 5.80 -1.39 0.55
N CYS A 235 6.24 -2.18 -0.45
CA CYS A 235 6.91 -3.45 -0.24
C CYS A 235 8.25 -3.29 0.51
N ALA A 236 9.05 -2.29 0.15
CA ALA A 236 10.31 -1.99 0.82
C ALA A 236 10.10 -1.61 2.29
N TRP A 237 9.10 -0.78 2.56
CA TRP A 237 8.74 -0.40 3.94
C TRP A 237 8.22 -1.59 4.74
N ALA A 238 7.27 -2.36 4.18
CA ALA A 238 6.72 -3.54 4.83
C ALA A 238 7.82 -4.56 5.18
N ARG A 239 8.77 -4.79 4.26
CA ARG A 239 9.97 -5.60 4.48
C ARG A 239 10.80 -5.05 5.64
N ARG A 240 11.16 -3.77 5.59
CA ARG A 240 12.01 -3.12 6.59
C ARG A 240 11.40 -3.17 7.99
N ALA A 241 10.10 -2.91 8.09
CA ALA A 241 9.37 -2.93 9.36
C ALA A 241 9.01 -4.35 9.83
N ASN A 242 9.16 -5.34 8.97
CA ASN A 242 8.60 -6.69 9.11
C ASN A 242 7.14 -6.68 9.58
N SER A 243 6.34 -5.79 8.98
CA SER A 243 4.96 -5.51 9.39
C SER A 243 4.27 -4.64 8.34
N ILE A 244 2.97 -4.85 8.13
CA ILE A 244 2.18 -4.04 7.19
C ILE A 244 1.45 -2.86 7.87
N TRP A 245 1.47 -2.74 9.19
CA TRP A 245 0.74 -1.69 9.91
C TRP A 245 1.17 -0.27 9.52
N GLY A 246 2.46 -0.04 9.31
CA GLY A 246 2.97 1.27 8.90
C GLY A 246 2.52 1.66 7.50
N VAL A 247 2.59 0.72 6.56
CA VAL A 247 2.15 0.97 5.17
C VAL A 247 0.64 1.09 5.05
N MET A 248 -0.16 0.35 5.83
CA MET A 248 -1.61 0.56 5.94
C MET A 248 -1.94 2.00 6.32
N GLY A 249 -1.27 2.52 7.36
CA GLY A 249 -1.46 3.90 7.78
C GLY A 249 -0.99 4.90 6.73
N TRP A 250 0.18 4.69 6.14
CA TRP A 250 0.73 5.57 5.11
C TRP A 250 -0.20 5.67 3.88
N HIS A 251 -0.67 4.55 3.39
CA HIS A 251 -1.59 4.50 2.27
C HIS A 251 -2.92 5.20 2.60
N ALA A 252 -3.48 4.94 3.79
CA ALA A 252 -4.70 5.61 4.24
C ALA A 252 -4.55 7.13 4.35
N GLY A 253 -3.45 7.61 4.92
CA GLY A 253 -3.17 9.04 5.04
C GLY A 253 -2.92 9.70 3.69
N TRP A 254 -2.22 9.01 2.78
CA TRP A 254 -1.99 9.44 1.41
C TRP A 254 -3.31 9.65 0.66
N ASN A 255 -4.17 8.62 0.59
CA ASN A 255 -5.43 8.66 -0.14
C ASN A 255 -6.43 9.64 0.48
N TRP A 256 -6.63 9.59 1.80
CA TRP A 256 -7.55 10.49 2.47
C TRP A 256 -7.16 11.95 2.24
N PHE A 257 -5.89 12.29 2.42
CA PHE A 257 -5.46 13.69 2.28
C PHE A 257 -5.45 14.18 0.83
N ALA A 258 -5.18 13.31 -0.14
CA ALA A 258 -5.40 13.61 -1.56
C ALA A 258 -6.87 13.99 -1.81
N GLY A 259 -7.80 13.16 -1.34
CA GLY A 259 -9.23 13.32 -1.62
C GLY A 259 -9.92 14.48 -0.92
N VAL A 260 -9.45 14.86 0.27
CA VAL A 260 -10.17 15.87 1.05
C VAL A 260 -9.35 17.14 1.32
N GLY A 261 -8.03 17.08 1.16
CA GLY A 261 -7.15 18.19 1.53
C GLY A 261 -7.28 19.39 0.58
N PHE A 262 -7.33 19.12 -0.73
CA PHE A 262 -7.10 20.14 -1.75
C PHE A 262 -8.13 20.15 -2.90
N GLY A 263 -9.20 19.36 -2.80
CA GLY A 263 -10.23 19.30 -3.86
C GLY A 263 -9.71 18.81 -5.20
N VAL A 264 -8.68 17.97 -5.20
CA VAL A 264 -8.10 17.34 -6.39
C VAL A 264 -8.49 15.87 -6.46
N PRO A 265 -8.64 15.28 -7.66
CA PRO A 265 -9.02 13.87 -7.78
C PRO A 265 -7.94 12.94 -7.22
N ILE A 266 -8.38 11.75 -6.78
CA ILE A 266 -7.54 10.64 -6.34
C ILE A 266 -7.63 9.56 -7.41
N THR A 267 -6.58 9.32 -8.14
CA THR A 267 -6.57 8.31 -9.23
C THR A 267 -7.80 8.47 -10.16
N GLY A 268 -8.18 9.73 -10.45
CA GLY A 268 -9.34 10.06 -11.27
C GLY A 268 -10.68 10.14 -10.53
N LEU A 269 -10.78 9.73 -9.27
CA LEU A 269 -12.02 9.78 -8.47
C LEU A 269 -12.17 11.10 -7.71
N ASP A 270 -13.38 11.66 -7.71
CA ASP A 270 -13.74 12.85 -6.95
C ASP A 270 -14.53 12.46 -5.68
N ALA A 271 -14.18 13.06 -4.55
CA ALA A 271 -14.90 12.87 -3.29
C ALA A 271 -16.21 13.66 -3.21
N HIS A 272 -16.47 14.56 -4.14
CA HIS A 272 -17.62 15.46 -4.17
C HIS A 272 -17.79 16.30 -2.89
N LEU A 273 -16.67 16.76 -2.34
CA LEU A 273 -16.61 17.57 -1.12
C LEU A 273 -15.79 18.84 -1.31
N PRO A 274 -16.18 19.95 -0.64
CA PRO A 274 -15.30 21.10 -0.53
C PRO A 274 -13.98 20.74 0.15
N ALA A 275 -12.88 21.29 -0.33
CA ALA A 275 -11.56 21.03 0.19
C ALA A 275 -11.42 21.44 1.67
N LEU A 276 -10.64 20.67 2.44
CA LEU A 276 -10.36 20.98 3.84
C LEU A 276 -9.42 22.18 3.99
N LEU A 277 -8.43 22.30 3.10
CA LEU A 277 -7.44 23.38 3.13
C LEU A 277 -7.63 24.37 1.99
N GLU A 278 -7.42 23.94 0.75
CA GLU A 278 -7.42 24.79 -0.44
C GLU A 278 -8.16 24.09 -1.58
N THR A 279 -9.07 24.79 -2.26
CA THR A 279 -9.53 24.30 -3.56
C THR A 279 -8.49 24.65 -4.60
N LEU A 280 -7.79 23.65 -5.10
CA LEU A 280 -6.79 23.80 -6.14
C LEU A 280 -7.35 23.37 -7.49
N VAL A 281 -7.13 24.22 -8.51
CA VAL A 281 -7.47 23.89 -9.90
C VAL A 281 -6.22 23.75 -10.74
N PRO A 282 -6.15 22.76 -11.66
CA PRO A 282 -5.01 22.58 -12.53
C PRO A 282 -4.95 23.72 -13.56
N VAL A 283 -3.79 24.39 -13.65
CA VAL A 283 -3.50 25.44 -14.64
C VAL A 283 -2.24 25.12 -15.45
N GLY A 284 -1.44 24.19 -15.00
CA GLY A 284 -0.24 23.73 -15.69
C GLY A 284 -0.50 22.55 -16.62
N PRO A 285 0.55 22.09 -17.33
CA PRO A 285 0.46 20.92 -18.21
C PRO A 285 0.22 19.65 -17.43
N ALA A 286 -0.42 18.65 -18.06
CA ALA A 286 -0.82 17.39 -17.42
C ALA A 286 0.33 16.58 -16.82
N TYR A 287 1.56 16.67 -17.35
CA TYR A 287 2.71 16.00 -16.75
C TYR A 287 3.09 16.58 -15.38
N LEU A 288 2.79 17.88 -15.16
CA LEU A 288 3.05 18.57 -13.89
C LEU A 288 1.89 18.42 -12.92
N THR A 289 0.64 18.64 -13.38
CA THR A 289 -0.56 18.61 -12.53
C THR A 289 -1.06 17.21 -12.23
N GLY A 290 -0.68 16.24 -13.06
CA GLY A 290 -1.19 14.88 -13.07
C GLY A 290 -2.36 14.65 -14.02
N GLY A 291 -3.02 15.73 -14.46
CA GLY A 291 -4.18 15.66 -15.35
C GLY A 291 -5.39 15.00 -14.68
N TYR A 292 -6.02 14.07 -15.37
CA TYR A 292 -7.19 13.33 -14.87
C TYR A 292 -6.89 12.53 -13.59
N ASP A 293 -5.69 11.97 -13.46
CA ASP A 293 -5.30 11.14 -12.32
C ASP A 293 -4.97 11.97 -11.05
N GLY A 294 -5.06 13.31 -11.14
CA GLY A 294 -4.72 14.20 -10.03
C GLY A 294 -3.21 14.20 -9.71
N PRO A 295 -2.81 14.62 -8.50
CA PRO A 295 -1.39 14.76 -8.13
C PRO A 295 -0.59 13.47 -8.30
N GLU A 296 -1.24 12.32 -8.26
CA GLU A 296 -0.64 11.00 -8.48
C GLU A 296 -0.13 10.82 -9.92
N GLY A 297 -0.68 11.52 -10.91
CA GLY A 297 -0.18 11.53 -12.28
C GLY A 297 1.01 12.49 -12.52
N SER A 298 1.50 13.21 -11.49
CA SER A 298 2.56 14.20 -11.63
C SER A 298 3.97 13.59 -11.64
N VAL A 299 4.85 14.14 -12.47
CA VAL A 299 6.28 13.78 -12.46
C VAL A 299 6.95 14.14 -11.13
N LEU A 300 6.46 15.15 -10.41
CA LEU A 300 7.00 15.52 -9.10
C LEU A 300 6.63 14.47 -8.03
N THR A 301 5.42 13.94 -8.07
CA THR A 301 5.01 12.83 -7.20
C THR A 301 5.79 11.55 -7.51
N LEU A 302 6.04 11.28 -8.80
CA LEU A 302 6.89 10.17 -9.23
C LEU A 302 8.31 10.31 -8.67
N ALA A 303 8.91 11.51 -8.77
CA ALA A 303 10.25 11.78 -8.23
C ALA A 303 10.29 11.65 -6.69
N LEU A 304 9.25 12.11 -5.99
CA LEU A 304 9.12 11.95 -4.55
C LEU A 304 9.10 10.48 -4.13
N LEU A 305 8.27 9.66 -4.78
CA LEU A 305 8.18 8.22 -4.49
C LEU A 305 9.46 7.46 -4.87
N ALA A 306 10.11 7.83 -5.97
CA ALA A 306 11.41 7.26 -6.34
C ALA A 306 12.46 7.55 -5.27
N THR A 307 12.56 8.81 -4.83
CA THR A 307 13.49 9.23 -3.76
C THR A 307 13.17 8.51 -2.45
N ALA A 308 11.91 8.47 -2.04
CA ALA A 308 11.48 7.77 -0.83
C ALA A 308 11.81 6.26 -0.89
N SER A 309 11.62 5.63 -2.05
CA SER A 309 11.99 4.23 -2.26
C SER A 309 13.48 3.99 -2.07
N VAL A 310 14.32 4.81 -2.69
CA VAL A 310 15.79 4.73 -2.53
C VAL A 310 16.17 4.88 -1.05
N LEU A 311 15.61 5.85 -0.36
CA LEU A 311 15.88 6.07 1.08
C LEU A 311 15.49 4.86 1.93
N VAL A 312 14.30 4.28 1.69
CA VAL A 312 13.85 3.10 2.44
C VAL A 312 14.73 1.88 2.18
N PHE A 313 15.21 1.68 0.94
CA PHE A 313 16.15 0.60 0.62
C PHE A 313 17.53 0.81 1.21
N ALA A 314 18.01 2.06 1.27
CA ALA A 314 19.31 2.40 1.84
C ALA A 314 19.37 2.24 3.37
N LEU A 315 18.23 2.34 4.05
CA LEU A 315 18.17 2.18 5.51
C LEU A 315 18.27 0.70 5.91
N PRO A 316 18.99 0.37 7.01
CA PRO A 316 19.14 -1.01 7.47
C PRO A 316 17.78 -1.62 7.85
N VAL A 317 17.62 -2.91 7.53
CA VAL A 317 16.44 -3.68 7.94
C VAL A 317 16.49 -3.91 9.45
N ASN A 318 15.42 -3.60 10.17
CA ASN A 318 15.34 -3.88 11.60
C ASN A 318 15.31 -5.40 11.81
N GLY A 319 16.39 -5.96 12.34
CA GLY A 319 16.46 -7.36 12.76
C GLY A 319 15.55 -7.63 13.97
N PRO A 320 15.20 -8.89 14.27
CA PRO A 320 14.57 -9.24 15.54
C PRO A 320 15.45 -8.73 16.68
N ALA A 321 14.80 -8.25 17.76
CA ALA A 321 15.52 -7.84 18.97
C ALA A 321 16.48 -8.96 19.39
N LYS A 322 17.74 -8.63 19.70
CA LYS A 322 18.69 -9.62 20.23
C LYS A 322 18.01 -10.32 21.40
N PRO A 323 18.09 -11.67 21.49
CA PRO A 323 17.65 -12.35 22.69
C PRO A 323 18.32 -11.69 23.89
N VAL A 324 17.53 -11.32 24.89
CA VAL A 324 18.08 -10.87 26.18
C VAL A 324 18.86 -12.08 26.71
N ALA A 325 20.17 -11.90 26.90
CA ALA A 325 20.98 -12.95 27.49
C ALA A 325 20.34 -13.34 28.82
N PRO A 326 20.13 -14.64 29.11
CA PRO A 326 19.67 -15.04 30.42
C PRO A 326 20.68 -14.49 31.44
N GLY A 327 20.18 -13.70 32.40
CA GLY A 327 21.00 -13.11 33.43
C GLY A 327 21.79 -14.20 34.15
N VAL A 328 23.10 -13.99 34.27
CA VAL A 328 24.02 -14.78 35.08
C VAL A 328 23.71 -14.53 36.55
#